data_fc00805023683b2e4b4b110d76680188
#
_entry.id   fc00805023683b2e4b4b110d76680188
#
_cell.length_a   1.000
_cell.length_b   1.000
_cell.length_c   1.000
_cell.angle_alpha   90.00
_cell.angle_beta   90.00
_cell.angle_gamma   90.00
#
_symmetry.space_group_name_H-M   'P 1'
#
loop_
_entity.id
_entity.type
_entity.pdbx_description
1 polymer ?
#
loop_
_entity_poly.entity_id
_entity_poly.type
_entity_poly.pdbx_seq_one_letter_code
_entity_poly.pdbx_strand_id
1 'polypeptide(L)'
;EAHEHTPREGATPIEELLVMMKYLVSHNDAHAQEVANLAADLQTAGKDASYDEIMDAVTDFDVANAKLAAALERLSVEEFWIN
;
A
#
# COMPACT_ATOMS: atom_id res chain seq x y z
N GLU A 1 10.11 11.91 -4.85
CA GLU A 1 10.00 12.56 -5.82
C GLU A 1 9.30 12.13 -7.03
N ALA A 2 8.51 12.99 -7.53
CA ALA A 2 7.63 12.68 -8.60
C ALA A 2 8.35 12.28 -9.86
N HIS A 3 9.54 12.76 -10.00
CA HIS A 3 10.27 12.46 -11.20
C HIS A 3 10.64 11.01 -11.35
N GLU A 4 10.48 10.26 -10.29
CA GLU A 4 10.73 8.85 -10.40
C GLU A 4 9.74 8.16 -11.29
N HIS A 5 8.66 8.86 -11.60
CA HIS A 5 7.62 8.27 -12.41
C HIS A 5 7.62 8.82 -13.81
N THR A 6 8.80 9.09 -14.31
CA THR A 6 8.92 9.49 -15.71
C THR A 6 8.31 8.41 -16.58
N PRO A 7 7.39 8.76 -17.45
CA PRO A 7 6.75 7.76 -18.31
C PRO A 7 7.77 7.06 -19.20
N ARG A 8 7.60 5.78 -19.33
CA ARG A 8 8.41 5.03 -20.26
C ARG A 8 7.91 5.31 -21.65
N GLU A 9 8.83 5.35 -22.56
CA GLU A 9 8.46 5.53 -23.94
C GLU A 9 7.61 4.36 -24.37
N GLY A 10 6.47 4.66 -24.95
CA GLY A 10 5.56 3.62 -25.40
C GLY A 10 4.57 3.12 -24.37
N ALA A 11 4.70 3.58 -23.12
CA ALA A 11 3.75 3.18 -22.10
C ALA A 11 2.43 3.89 -22.30
N THR A 12 1.32 3.17 -22.07
CA THR A 12 -0.01 3.78 -22.13
C THR A 12 -0.30 4.49 -20.81
N PRO A 13 -1.25 5.42 -20.81
CA PRO A 13 -1.63 6.05 -19.54
C PRO A 13 -2.07 5.05 -18.47
N ILE A 14 -2.75 3.97 -18.89
CA ILE A 14 -3.17 2.94 -17.93
C ILE A 14 -1.97 2.24 -17.34
N GLU A 15 -0.99 1.91 -18.18
CA GLU A 15 0.22 1.24 -17.70
C GLU A 15 0.97 2.11 -16.71
N GLU A 16 1.04 3.42 -16.99
CA GLU A 16 1.72 4.34 -16.09
C GLU A 16 0.99 4.43 -14.76
N LEU A 17 -0.35 4.49 -14.79
CA LEU A 17 -1.14 4.53 -13.57
C LEU A 17 -0.95 3.26 -12.75
N LEU A 18 -0.91 2.11 -13.43
CA LEU A 18 -0.69 0.85 -12.73
C LEU A 18 0.64 0.83 -12.00
N VAL A 19 1.68 1.31 -12.65
CA VAL A 19 3.00 1.35 -12.02
C VAL A 19 2.96 2.23 -10.78
N MET A 20 2.34 3.41 -10.89
CA MET A 20 2.26 4.33 -9.78
C MET A 20 1.43 3.76 -8.64
N MET A 21 0.30 3.14 -8.96
CA MET A 21 -0.57 2.57 -7.93
C MET A 21 0.10 1.39 -7.23
N LYS A 22 0.82 0.55 -7.97
CA LYS A 22 1.52 -0.57 -7.35
C LYS A 22 2.59 -0.06 -6.39
N TYR A 23 3.26 1.02 -6.77
CA TYR A 23 4.22 1.64 -5.89
C TYR A 23 3.54 2.10 -4.60
N LEU A 24 2.37 2.75 -4.72
CA LEU A 24 1.66 3.25 -3.55
C LEU A 24 1.20 2.13 -2.63
N VAL A 25 0.73 1.02 -3.20
CA VAL A 25 0.33 -0.13 -2.39
C VAL A 25 1.51 -0.67 -1.59
N SER A 26 2.66 -0.80 -2.23
CA SER A 26 3.87 -1.26 -1.57
C SER A 26 4.31 -0.27 -0.49
N HIS A 27 4.22 1.02 -0.79
CA HIS A 27 4.58 2.08 0.14
C HIS A 27 3.66 2.06 1.36
N ASN A 28 2.36 1.81 1.14
CA ASN A 28 1.40 1.70 2.21
C ASN A 28 1.74 0.55 3.15
N ASP A 29 2.16 -0.59 2.59
CA ASP A 29 2.58 -1.73 3.41
C ASP A 29 3.75 -1.35 4.31
N ALA A 30 4.72 -0.63 3.76
CA ALA A 30 5.89 -0.22 4.53
C ALA A 30 5.48 0.70 5.68
N HIS A 31 4.58 1.64 5.40
CA HIS A 31 4.11 2.56 6.44
C HIS A 31 3.32 1.84 7.51
N ALA A 32 2.47 0.88 7.12
CA ALA A 32 1.72 0.10 8.10
C ALA A 32 2.66 -0.65 9.02
N GLN A 33 3.73 -1.20 8.46
CA GLN A 33 4.72 -1.91 9.26
C GLN A 33 5.41 -0.97 10.23
N GLU A 34 5.73 0.25 9.79
CA GLU A 34 6.35 1.24 10.66
C GLU A 34 5.45 1.62 11.82
N VAL A 35 4.15 1.80 11.52
CA VAL A 35 3.20 2.13 12.57
C VAL A 35 3.08 0.98 13.56
N ALA A 36 3.05 -0.25 13.06
CA ALA A 36 2.97 -1.42 13.95
C ALA A 36 4.19 -1.49 14.86
N ASN A 37 5.36 -1.16 14.33
CA ASN A 37 6.59 -1.17 15.13
C ASN A 37 6.53 -0.11 16.23
N LEU A 38 6.02 1.08 15.90
CA LEU A 38 5.86 2.13 16.92
C LEU A 38 4.82 1.74 17.97
N ALA A 39 3.77 1.05 17.55
CA ALA A 39 2.76 0.57 18.48
C ALA A 39 3.38 -0.43 19.47
N ALA A 40 4.27 -1.29 18.98
CA ALA A 40 4.95 -2.23 19.87
C ALA A 40 5.76 -1.50 20.93
N ASP A 41 6.36 -0.36 20.57
CA ASP A 41 7.10 0.44 21.54
C ASP A 41 6.15 1.01 22.59
N LEU A 42 4.95 1.40 22.20
CA LEU A 42 3.96 1.86 23.15
C LEU A 42 3.56 0.76 24.12
N GLN A 43 3.41 -0.44 23.62
CA GLN A 43 3.08 -1.58 24.47
C GLN A 43 4.18 -1.80 25.50
N THR A 44 5.42 -1.74 25.06
CA THR A 44 6.56 -1.90 25.95
C THR A 44 6.58 -0.82 27.03
N ALA A 45 6.10 0.38 26.69
CA ALA A 45 6.02 1.48 27.64
C ALA A 45 4.78 1.39 28.55
N GLY A 46 4.02 0.33 28.44
CA GLY A 46 2.87 0.14 29.30
C GLY A 46 1.58 0.78 28.79
N LYS A 47 1.57 1.24 27.55
CA LYS A 47 0.40 1.91 26.96
C LYS A 47 -0.43 0.92 26.18
N ASP A 48 -0.98 -0.08 26.90
CA ASP A 48 -1.68 -1.19 26.23
C ASP A 48 -2.93 -0.74 25.47
N ALA A 49 -3.69 0.20 26.03
CA ALA A 49 -4.90 0.66 25.37
C ALA A 49 -4.55 1.36 24.06
N SER A 50 -3.51 2.17 24.07
CA SER A 50 -3.07 2.85 22.86
C SER A 50 -2.54 1.85 21.83
N TYR A 51 -1.82 0.85 22.30
CA TYR A 51 -1.34 -0.22 21.43
C TYR A 51 -2.51 -0.89 20.72
N ASP A 52 -3.54 -1.25 21.49
CA ASP A 52 -4.70 -1.94 20.92
C ASP A 52 -5.41 -1.08 19.88
N GLU A 53 -5.57 0.19 20.18
CA GLU A 53 -6.26 1.10 19.27
C GLU A 53 -5.49 1.27 17.97
N ILE A 54 -4.17 1.40 18.08
CA ILE A 54 -3.34 1.60 16.90
C ILE A 54 -3.27 0.33 16.07
N MET A 55 -3.16 -0.82 16.71
CA MET A 55 -3.12 -2.08 15.96
C MET A 55 -4.44 -2.36 15.28
N ASP A 56 -5.55 -1.92 15.88
CA ASP A 56 -6.84 -2.05 15.22
C ASP A 56 -6.86 -1.21 13.95
N ALA A 57 -6.31 0.00 14.01
CA ALA A 57 -6.23 0.86 12.84
C ALA A 57 -5.30 0.26 11.78
N VAL A 58 -4.20 -0.34 12.21
CA VAL A 58 -3.27 -1.00 11.27
C VAL A 58 -3.98 -2.13 10.56
N THR A 59 -4.78 -2.91 11.28
CA THR A 59 -5.53 -4.01 10.68
C THR A 59 -6.48 -3.49 9.60
N ASP A 60 -7.21 -2.41 9.91
CA ASP A 60 -8.12 -1.82 8.93
C ASP A 60 -7.37 -1.31 7.72
N PHE A 61 -6.23 -0.70 7.95
CA PHE A 61 -5.41 -0.18 6.85
C PHE A 61 -4.92 -1.31 5.97
N ASP A 62 -4.47 -2.40 6.58
CA ASP A 62 -4.00 -3.56 5.82
C ASP A 62 -5.11 -4.15 4.98
N VAL A 63 -6.33 -4.22 5.52
CA VAL A 63 -7.47 -4.72 4.76
C VAL A 63 -7.75 -3.82 3.56
N ALA A 64 -7.75 -2.51 3.79
CA ALA A 64 -7.99 -1.57 2.70
C ALA A 64 -6.92 -1.69 1.64
N ASN A 65 -5.66 -1.80 2.06
CA ASN A 65 -4.55 -1.89 1.13
C ASN A 65 -4.60 -3.20 0.33
N ALA A 66 -5.03 -4.28 0.97
CA ALA A 66 -5.20 -5.56 0.28
C ALA A 66 -6.28 -5.47 -0.78
N LYS A 67 -7.35 -4.71 -0.51
CA LYS A 67 -8.39 -4.51 -1.50
C LYS A 67 -7.87 -3.72 -2.69
N LEU A 68 -7.04 -2.72 -2.43
CA LEU A 68 -6.42 -1.97 -3.52
C LEU A 68 -5.53 -2.89 -4.35
N ALA A 69 -4.73 -3.70 -3.68
CA ALA A 69 -3.83 -4.62 -4.38
C ALA A 69 -4.62 -5.57 -5.27
N ALA A 70 -5.74 -6.08 -4.76
CA ALA A 70 -6.57 -7.00 -5.54
C ALA A 70 -7.18 -6.31 -6.75
N ALA A 71 -7.62 -5.06 -6.59
CA ALA A 71 -8.18 -4.30 -7.70
C ALA A 71 -7.12 -4.07 -8.78
N LEU A 72 -5.90 -3.76 -8.35
CA LEU A 72 -4.82 -3.54 -9.31
C LEU A 72 -4.42 -4.81 -10.02
N GLU A 73 -4.45 -5.92 -9.30
CA GLU A 73 -4.16 -7.21 -9.91
C GLU A 73 -5.16 -7.52 -11.00
N ARG A 74 -6.44 -7.29 -10.73
CA ARG A 74 -7.47 -7.54 -11.71
C ARG A 74 -7.33 -6.60 -12.92
N LEU A 75 -7.05 -5.33 -12.65
CA LEU A 75 -6.87 -4.37 -13.73
C LEU A 75 -5.66 -4.74 -14.58
N SER A 76 -4.60 -5.19 -13.94
CA SER A 76 -3.40 -5.61 -14.64
C SER A 76 -3.71 -6.77 -15.58
N VAL A 77 -4.48 -7.74 -15.12
CA VAL A 77 -4.87 -8.87 -15.95
C VAL A 77 -5.72 -8.40 -17.13
N GLU A 78 -6.69 -7.50 -16.86
CA GLU A 78 -7.54 -6.99 -17.92
C GLU A 78 -6.75 -6.29 -19.02
N GLU A 79 -5.76 -5.49 -18.60
CA GLU A 79 -5.04 -4.66 -19.55
C GLU A 79 -4.00 -5.44 -20.35
N PHE A 80 -3.39 -6.43 -19.72
CA PHE A 80 -2.31 -7.14 -20.40
C PHE A 80 -2.69 -8.50 -20.92
N TRP A 81 -3.74 -9.06 -20.39
CA TRP A 81 -4.20 -10.37 -20.83
C TRP A 81 -4.93 -10.32 -22.14
N ILE A 82 -5.72 -9.26 -22.34
CA ILE A 82 -6.54 -9.13 -23.51
C ILE A 82 -5.71 -8.86 -24.75
N ASN A 83 -4.60 -8.26 -24.58
CA ASN A 83 -3.73 -7.98 -25.69
C ASN A 83 -3.00 -9.22 -26.14
#